data_2c293c4023e6fe925fe7a82df38f4a3f
#
_entry.id   2c293c4023e6fe925fe7a82df38f4a3f
#
_cell.length_a   1.000
_cell.length_b   1.000
_cell.length_c   1.000
_cell.angle_alpha   90.00
_cell.angle_beta   90.00
_cell.angle_gamma   90.00
#
_symmetry.space_group_name_H-M   'P 1'
#
loop_
_entity.id
_entity.type
_entity.pdbx_description
1 polymer ?
#
loop_
_entity_poly.entity_id
_entity_poly.type
_entity_poly.pdbx_seq_one_letter_code
_entity_poly.pdbx_strand_id
1 'polypeptide(L)'
;MSITVLTIDDSRTIRDLLKQTLCDAGFKVVQAVDGQEGLDVLDAASPRVIVTDINMPRMDGFTFIERVRRDDRWRGVPILVLTTESDTAKKERARQAGATGWIVKPFHPTKLVDAVRRVAA
;
A
#
# COMPACT_ATOMS: atom_id res chain seq x y z
N MET A 1 -8.39 19.03 5.31
CA MET A 1 -7.14 18.32 5.63
C MET A 1 -6.92 17.19 4.65
N SER A 2 -5.68 17.02 4.21
CA SER A 2 -5.35 15.96 3.25
C SER A 2 -5.10 14.64 3.98
N ILE A 3 -5.64 13.56 3.40
CA ILE A 3 -5.35 12.20 3.84
C ILE A 3 -4.01 11.80 3.24
N THR A 4 -3.10 11.27 4.06
CA THR A 4 -1.80 10.79 3.60
C THR A 4 -1.89 9.30 3.25
N VAL A 5 -1.38 8.95 2.07
CA VAL A 5 -1.26 7.58 1.59
C VAL A 5 0.22 7.26 1.44
N LEU A 6 0.66 6.15 2.04
CA LEU A 6 2.02 5.63 1.84
C LEU A 6 1.95 4.60 0.71
N THR A 7 2.71 4.82 -0.35
CA THR A 7 2.79 3.88 -1.48
C THR A 7 4.16 3.21 -1.49
N ILE A 8 4.16 1.89 -1.67
CA ILE A 8 5.39 1.08 -1.64
C ILE A 8 5.42 0.22 -2.90
N ASP A 9 6.38 0.49 -3.78
CA ASP A 9 6.55 -0.26 -5.02
C ASP A 9 7.98 -0.03 -5.52
N ASP A 10 8.65 -1.09 -5.97
CA ASP A 10 10.02 -0.98 -6.47
C ASP A 10 10.08 -0.43 -7.91
N SER A 11 8.96 -0.38 -8.61
CA SER A 11 8.87 0.18 -9.96
C SER A 11 8.67 1.69 -9.90
N ARG A 12 9.63 2.44 -10.42
CA ARG A 12 9.51 3.90 -10.50
C ARG A 12 8.29 4.32 -11.32
N THR A 13 8.03 3.63 -12.43
CA THR A 13 6.88 3.93 -13.28
C THR A 13 5.58 3.82 -12.51
N ILE A 14 5.42 2.75 -11.73
CA ILE A 14 4.22 2.55 -10.93
C ILE A 14 4.14 3.59 -9.80
N ARG A 15 5.27 3.88 -9.13
CA ARG A 15 5.27 4.90 -8.08
C ARG A 15 4.82 6.27 -8.62
N ASP A 16 5.34 6.66 -9.78
CA ASP A 16 4.97 7.95 -10.40
C ASP A 16 3.50 7.97 -10.78
N LEU A 17 2.98 6.87 -11.32
CA LEU A 17 1.59 6.74 -11.72
C LEU A 17 0.66 6.79 -10.50
N LEU A 18 1.01 6.09 -9.44
CA LEU A 18 0.25 6.12 -8.17
C LEU A 18 0.24 7.53 -7.57
N LYS A 19 1.39 8.18 -7.55
CA LYS A 19 1.50 9.53 -7.00
C LYS A 19 0.61 10.50 -7.77
N GLN A 20 0.67 10.47 -9.10
CA GLN A 20 -0.16 11.34 -9.92
C GLN A 20 -1.65 11.08 -9.70
N THR A 21 -2.04 9.81 -9.75
CA THR A 21 -3.44 9.41 -9.57
C THR A 21 -3.99 9.86 -8.22
N LEU A 22 -3.24 9.61 -7.16
CA LEU A 22 -3.70 9.93 -5.81
C LEU A 22 -3.61 11.42 -5.50
N CYS A 23 -2.57 12.12 -5.95
CA CYS A 23 -2.45 13.56 -5.77
C CYS A 23 -3.57 14.30 -6.52
N ASP A 24 -3.91 13.87 -7.73
CA ASP A 24 -5.01 14.46 -8.50
C ASP A 24 -6.35 14.30 -7.79
N ALA A 25 -6.48 13.27 -6.97
CA ALA A 25 -7.69 13.02 -6.18
C ALA A 25 -7.68 13.73 -4.82
N GLY A 26 -6.63 14.50 -4.52
CA GLY A 26 -6.54 15.29 -3.30
C GLY A 26 -5.80 14.64 -2.14
N PHE A 27 -5.19 13.48 -2.34
CA PHE A 27 -4.41 12.81 -1.31
C PHE A 27 -2.98 13.34 -1.27
N LYS A 28 -2.38 13.31 -0.08
CA LYS A 28 -0.95 13.51 0.08
C LYS A 28 -0.27 12.14 -0.04
N VAL A 29 0.82 12.05 -0.81
CA VAL A 29 1.49 10.77 -1.07
C VAL A 29 2.92 10.80 -0.54
N VAL A 30 3.27 9.77 0.24
CA VAL A 30 4.64 9.48 0.65
C VAL A 30 5.01 8.16 -0.02
N GLN A 31 6.20 8.07 -0.59
CA GLN A 31 6.63 6.93 -1.38
C GLN A 31 7.77 6.16 -0.71
N ALA A 32 7.79 4.84 -0.94
CA ALA A 32 8.90 3.97 -0.55
C ALA A 32 9.16 2.97 -1.67
N VAL A 33 10.41 2.50 -1.78
CA VAL A 33 10.82 1.61 -2.86
C VAL A 33 10.71 0.12 -2.50
N ASP A 34 10.64 -0.19 -1.21
CA ASP A 34 10.49 -1.56 -0.71
C ASP A 34 9.92 -1.55 0.72
N GLY A 35 9.70 -2.75 1.26
CA GLY A 35 9.12 -2.89 2.58
C GLY A 35 9.98 -2.30 3.70
N GLN A 36 11.30 -2.39 3.60
CA GLN A 36 12.18 -1.84 4.62
C GLN A 36 12.08 -0.31 4.67
N GLU A 37 12.15 0.35 3.51
CA GLU A 37 11.97 1.80 3.46
C GLU A 37 10.56 2.19 3.92
N GLY A 38 9.55 1.39 3.58
CA GLY A 38 8.18 1.60 4.04
C GLY A 38 8.10 1.65 5.57
N LEU A 39 8.78 0.72 6.25
CA LEU A 39 8.85 0.74 7.72
C LEU A 39 9.61 1.95 8.23
N ASP A 40 10.71 2.31 7.56
CA ASP A 40 11.55 3.43 7.98
C ASP A 40 10.80 4.76 7.93
N VAL A 41 9.91 4.96 6.96
CA VAL A 41 9.17 6.22 6.80
C VAL A 41 7.79 6.23 7.47
N LEU A 42 7.35 5.08 7.98
CA LEU A 42 5.97 4.90 8.47
C LEU A 42 5.58 5.91 9.54
N ASP A 43 6.41 6.08 10.55
CA ASP A 43 6.09 6.97 11.67
C ASP A 43 6.03 8.44 11.24
N ALA A 44 7.00 8.87 10.42
CA ALA A 44 7.03 10.25 9.93
C ALA A 44 5.89 10.54 8.97
N ALA A 45 5.55 9.57 8.12
CA ALA A 45 4.46 9.71 7.15
C ALA A 45 3.09 9.71 7.83
N SER A 46 2.94 8.94 8.87
CA SER A 46 1.68 8.77 9.60
C SER A 46 0.50 8.56 8.64
N PRO A 47 0.55 7.53 7.78
CA PRO A 47 -0.45 7.38 6.73
C PRO A 47 -1.80 6.91 7.26
N ARG A 48 -2.85 7.30 6.56
CA ARG A 48 -4.21 6.81 6.79
C ARG A 48 -4.50 5.54 6.01
N VAL A 49 -3.76 5.33 4.92
CA VAL A 49 -3.85 4.14 4.06
C VAL A 49 -2.46 3.82 3.55
N ILE A 50 -2.18 2.51 3.42
CA ILE A 50 -0.95 2.03 2.80
C ILE A 50 -1.33 1.26 1.53
N VAL A 51 -0.63 1.53 0.43
CA VAL A 51 -0.75 0.76 -0.83
C VAL A 51 0.61 0.14 -1.09
N THR A 52 0.70 -1.19 -1.14
CA THR A 52 1.97 -1.88 -1.29
C THR A 52 1.91 -2.98 -2.34
N ASP A 53 3.01 -3.16 -3.08
CA ASP A 53 3.23 -4.36 -3.89
C ASP A 53 3.69 -5.50 -2.98
N ILE A 54 3.73 -6.71 -3.52
CA ILE A 54 4.19 -7.92 -2.82
C ILE A 54 5.64 -8.24 -3.18
N ASN A 55 5.98 -8.23 -4.47
CA ASN A 55 7.30 -8.64 -4.96
C ASN A 55 8.26 -7.45 -4.97
N MET A 56 9.06 -7.35 -3.92
CA MET A 56 10.01 -6.25 -3.76
C MET A 56 11.32 -6.77 -3.20
N PRO A 57 12.47 -6.11 -3.51
CA PRO A 57 13.76 -6.50 -2.93
C PRO A 57 13.83 -6.14 -1.45
N ARG A 58 14.76 -6.71 -0.72
CA ARG A 58 15.06 -6.54 0.71
C ARG A 58 13.94 -7.03 1.62
N MET A 59 12.72 -6.58 1.43
CA MET A 59 11.57 -7.02 2.23
C MET A 59 10.33 -7.04 1.34
N ASP A 60 9.71 -8.20 1.20
CA ASP A 60 8.49 -8.33 0.40
C ASP A 60 7.27 -7.77 1.13
N GLY A 61 6.14 -7.69 0.40
CA GLY A 61 4.92 -7.12 0.95
C GLY A 61 4.30 -7.94 2.06
N PHE A 62 4.42 -9.25 2.02
CA PHE A 62 3.88 -10.11 3.09
C PHE A 62 4.58 -9.81 4.41
N THR A 63 5.91 -9.77 4.40
CA THR A 63 6.70 -9.47 5.59
C THR A 63 6.43 -8.05 6.10
N PHE A 64 6.33 -7.10 5.17
CA PHE A 64 6.00 -5.73 5.53
C PHE A 64 4.65 -5.65 6.24
N ILE A 65 3.62 -6.28 5.69
CA ILE A 65 2.27 -6.28 6.29
C ILE A 65 2.32 -6.89 7.70
N GLU A 66 2.99 -8.03 7.85
CA GLU A 66 3.13 -8.68 9.15
C GLU A 66 3.79 -7.77 10.18
N ARG A 67 4.85 -7.06 9.78
CA ARG A 67 5.56 -6.14 10.66
C ARG A 67 4.69 -4.96 11.08
N VAL A 68 3.93 -4.39 10.14
CA VAL A 68 3.00 -3.30 10.45
C VAL A 68 1.94 -3.76 11.45
N ARG A 69 1.40 -4.96 11.26
CA ARG A 69 0.34 -5.49 12.13
C ARG A 69 0.84 -5.81 13.54
N ARG A 70 2.14 -6.05 13.73
CA ARG A 70 2.73 -6.27 15.06
C ARG A 70 2.95 -4.98 15.83
N ASP A 71 2.96 -3.84 15.17
CA ASP A 71 3.13 -2.55 15.81
C ASP A 71 1.76 -2.03 16.25
N ASP A 72 1.56 -1.88 17.56
CA ASP A 72 0.28 -1.46 18.12
C ASP A 72 -0.21 -0.13 17.56
N ARG A 73 0.71 0.77 17.18
CA ARG A 73 0.36 2.07 16.61
C ARG A 73 -0.27 1.95 15.22
N TRP A 74 0.09 0.90 14.47
CA TRP A 74 -0.29 0.72 13.06
C TRP A 74 -1.14 -0.52 12.81
N ARG A 75 -1.52 -1.24 13.86
CA ARG A 75 -2.27 -2.49 13.73
C ARG A 75 -3.56 -2.33 12.93
N GLY A 76 -4.23 -1.19 13.04
CA GLY A 76 -5.51 -0.95 12.37
C GLY A 76 -5.42 -0.16 11.06
N VAL A 77 -4.22 0.24 10.60
CA VAL A 77 -4.12 1.02 9.38
C VAL A 77 -4.54 0.17 8.18
N PRO A 78 -5.42 0.67 7.29
CA PRO A 78 -5.80 -0.09 6.10
C PRO A 78 -4.60 -0.29 5.17
N ILE A 79 -4.44 -1.51 4.66
CA ILE A 79 -3.38 -1.85 3.71
C ILE A 79 -4.01 -2.49 2.48
N LEU A 80 -3.85 -1.83 1.32
CA LEU A 80 -4.26 -2.35 0.03
C LEU A 80 -3.04 -2.90 -0.69
N VAL A 81 -3.12 -4.15 -1.16
CA VAL A 81 -2.09 -4.74 -2.00
C VAL A 81 -2.38 -4.38 -3.45
N LEU A 82 -1.37 -3.88 -4.16
CA LEU A 82 -1.45 -3.56 -5.59
C LEU A 82 -0.32 -4.30 -6.28
N THR A 83 -0.62 -5.35 -7.04
CA THR A 83 0.38 -6.26 -7.57
C THR A 83 -0.05 -6.89 -8.88
N THR A 84 0.93 -7.40 -9.66
CA THR A 84 0.64 -8.20 -10.86
C THR A 84 0.19 -9.62 -10.52
N GLU A 85 0.37 -10.05 -9.27
CA GLU A 85 -0.02 -11.40 -8.85
C GLU A 85 -1.53 -11.54 -8.76
N SER A 86 -2.03 -12.64 -9.36
CA SER A 86 -3.46 -12.97 -9.29
C SER A 86 -3.70 -14.35 -8.66
N ASP A 87 -2.65 -14.99 -8.16
CA ASP A 87 -2.70 -16.30 -7.53
C ASP A 87 -3.56 -16.27 -6.28
N THR A 88 -4.55 -17.15 -6.20
CA THR A 88 -5.48 -17.21 -5.06
C THR A 88 -4.77 -17.54 -3.75
N ALA A 89 -3.74 -18.39 -3.78
CA ALA A 89 -2.98 -18.74 -2.58
C ALA A 89 -2.22 -17.53 -2.04
N LYS A 90 -1.63 -16.73 -2.91
CA LYS A 90 -0.92 -15.50 -2.50
C LYS A 90 -1.88 -14.45 -1.98
N LYS A 91 -3.03 -14.31 -2.61
CA LYS A 91 -4.08 -13.39 -2.16
C LYS A 91 -4.55 -13.78 -0.75
N GLU A 92 -4.78 -15.05 -0.50
CA GLU A 92 -5.16 -15.55 0.82
C GLU A 92 -4.04 -15.35 1.85
N ARG A 93 -2.79 -15.57 1.45
CA ARG A 93 -1.63 -15.31 2.31
C ARG A 93 -1.57 -13.84 2.74
N ALA A 94 -1.83 -12.91 1.80
CA ALA A 94 -1.86 -11.50 2.11
C ALA A 94 -2.98 -11.16 3.10
N ARG A 95 -4.16 -11.74 2.89
CA ARG A 95 -5.30 -11.55 3.80
C ARG A 95 -4.96 -12.04 5.21
N GLN A 96 -4.34 -13.21 5.32
CA GLN A 96 -3.93 -13.76 6.61
C GLN A 96 -2.85 -12.93 7.29
N ALA A 97 -1.96 -12.30 6.51
CA ALA A 97 -0.96 -11.38 7.04
C ALA A 97 -1.59 -10.09 7.56
N GLY A 98 -2.80 -9.75 7.12
CA GLY A 98 -3.53 -8.59 7.58
C GLY A 98 -3.85 -7.55 6.52
N ALA A 99 -3.74 -7.89 5.23
CA ALA A 99 -4.13 -6.99 4.14
C ALA A 99 -5.63 -6.73 4.16
N THR A 100 -6.01 -5.50 3.87
CA THR A 100 -7.40 -5.06 3.82
C THR A 100 -8.05 -5.37 2.46
N GLY A 101 -7.27 -5.25 1.38
CA GLY A 101 -7.76 -5.50 0.04
C GLY A 101 -6.64 -5.88 -0.92
N TRP A 102 -7.03 -6.35 -2.11
CA TRP A 102 -6.10 -6.85 -3.14
C TRP A 102 -6.55 -6.31 -4.50
N ILE A 103 -5.66 -5.61 -5.19
CA ILE A 103 -5.91 -5.02 -6.51
C ILE A 103 -4.83 -5.52 -7.47
N VAL A 104 -5.24 -6.03 -8.63
CA VAL A 104 -4.33 -6.56 -9.65
C VAL A 104 -3.96 -5.44 -10.63
N LYS A 105 -2.66 -5.32 -10.95
CA LYS A 105 -2.14 -4.39 -11.96
C LYS A 105 -2.43 -4.93 -13.36
N PRO A 106 -2.68 -4.07 -14.35
CA PRO A 106 -2.74 -2.62 -14.27
C PRO A 106 -4.02 -2.16 -13.55
N PHE A 107 -3.91 -1.10 -12.77
CA PHE A 107 -5.07 -0.61 -12.04
C PHE A 107 -5.85 0.43 -12.85
N HIS A 108 -7.14 0.52 -12.56
CA HIS A 108 -7.99 1.58 -13.09
C HIS A 108 -7.96 2.76 -12.11
N PRO A 109 -7.55 3.97 -12.55
CA PRO A 109 -7.38 5.09 -11.62
C PRO A 109 -8.60 5.40 -10.76
N THR A 110 -9.79 5.43 -11.35
CA THR A 110 -11.02 5.72 -10.59
C THR A 110 -11.29 4.65 -9.55
N LYS A 111 -11.10 3.37 -9.90
CA LYS A 111 -11.33 2.26 -8.97
C LYS A 111 -10.31 2.27 -7.84
N LEU A 112 -9.06 2.61 -8.13
CA LEU A 112 -8.04 2.72 -7.09
C LEU A 112 -8.39 3.84 -6.10
N VAL A 113 -8.75 5.01 -6.60
CA VAL A 113 -9.14 6.14 -5.75
C VAL A 113 -10.35 5.79 -4.90
N ASP A 114 -11.35 5.15 -5.48
CA ASP A 114 -12.55 4.72 -4.74
C ASP A 114 -12.19 3.73 -3.64
N ALA A 115 -11.30 2.77 -3.92
CA ALA A 115 -10.85 1.80 -2.91
C ALA A 115 -10.13 2.48 -1.76
N VAL A 116 -9.23 3.43 -2.07
CA VAL A 116 -8.50 4.18 -1.04
C VAL A 116 -9.47 4.98 -0.18
N ARG A 117 -10.42 5.70 -0.79
CA ARG A 117 -11.42 6.47 -0.05
C ARG A 117 -12.27 5.60 0.85
N ARG A 118 -12.66 4.43 0.36
CA ARG A 118 -13.52 3.50 1.12
C ARG A 118 -12.82 3.01 2.38
N VAL A 119 -11.56 2.61 2.29
CA VAL A 119 -10.84 2.09 3.45
C VAL A 119 -10.35 3.19 4.38
N ALA A 120 -10.20 4.41 3.90
CA ALA A 120 -9.80 5.56 4.71
C ALA A 120 -10.95 6.13 5.55
N ALA A 121 -12.16 5.78 5.21
CA ALA A 121 -13.37 6.32 5.88
C ALA A 121 -13.51 5.84 7.33
#